data_43ba9c662cc70035de96768ec65eb4c2
#
_entry.id   43ba9c662cc70035de96768ec65eb4c2
#
_cell.length_a   1.000
_cell.length_b   1.000
_cell.length_c   1.000
_cell.angle_alpha   90.00
_cell.angle_beta   90.00
_cell.angle_gamma   90.00
#
_symmetry.space_group_name_H-M   'P 1'
#
loop_
_entity.id
_entity.type
_entity.pdbx_description
1 polymer ?
#
loop_
_entity_poly.entity_id
_entity_poly.type
_entity_poly.pdbx_seq_one_letter_code
_entity_poly.pdbx_strand_id
1 'polypeptide(L)'
;DTYYTLKAAKEADGAVYINNGNGVKTRDIVAMYIEQVLGGTIDKRYASAQDRITIKNTIDLPFTDIADTHWAYSYISRVYNAGLMVGESDTIFAPNQTLSRAMLASILYRMANGPDVTDSSPFSDVSAGQWYTNAVIWAEKNGIVVGCGDGTFQPNAPVTRAQVAVMLYGYTAFAGKDVTAHTDLSAFHDAGQIPSWALTEMQWANAEQLILGRDGKLLAPNDNTTRAEMSSILNGYLDL
;
A
#
# COMPACT_ATOMS: atom_id res chain seq x y z
N ASP A 1 19.36 -0.52 13.30
CA ASP A 1 20.73 -0.74 12.80
C ASP A 1 20.70 -1.85 11.77
N THR A 2 20.49 -1.47 10.52
CA THR A 2 20.45 -2.41 9.40
C THR A 2 21.88 -2.59 8.90
N TYR A 3 22.56 -3.61 9.41
CA TYR A 3 23.87 -4.01 8.91
C TYR A 3 23.70 -4.72 7.56
N TYR A 4 24.11 -4.05 6.50
CA TYR A 4 24.34 -4.70 5.22
C TYR A 4 25.60 -5.55 5.36
N THR A 5 25.48 -6.85 5.54
CA THR A 5 26.63 -7.74 5.48
C THR A 5 26.92 -8.07 4.01
N LEU A 6 27.58 -7.14 3.32
CA LEU A 6 28.21 -7.39 2.01
C LEU A 6 29.21 -8.57 2.07
N LYS A 7 29.59 -8.99 3.27
CA LYS A 7 30.42 -10.17 3.49
C LYS A 7 29.70 -11.47 3.07
N ALA A 8 28.40 -11.57 3.28
CA ALA A 8 27.59 -12.72 2.84
C ALA A 8 27.46 -12.79 1.32
N ALA A 9 27.47 -11.68 0.61
CA ALA A 9 27.43 -11.62 -0.85
C ALA A 9 28.70 -12.14 -1.50
N LYS A 10 29.83 -12.14 -0.80
CA LYS A 10 31.11 -12.64 -1.30
C LYS A 10 31.22 -14.16 -1.17
N GLU A 11 30.44 -14.77 -0.27
CA GLU A 11 30.48 -16.20 0.05
C GLU A 11 29.37 -17.01 -0.62
N ALA A 12 28.30 -16.34 -1.12
CA ALA A 12 27.17 -16.96 -1.77
C ALA A 12 27.13 -16.55 -3.25
N ASP A 13 27.86 -17.25 -4.08
CA ASP A 13 27.72 -17.35 -5.55
C ASP A 13 27.16 -16.12 -6.31
N GLY A 14 27.56 -14.90 -5.89
CA GLY A 14 27.26 -13.66 -6.59
C GLY A 14 25.86 -13.06 -6.37
N ALA A 15 25.03 -13.61 -5.50
CA ALA A 15 23.74 -13.03 -5.19
C ALA A 15 23.83 -12.04 -4.00
N VAL A 16 23.46 -10.78 -4.21
CA VAL A 16 23.35 -9.79 -3.16
C VAL A 16 21.91 -9.73 -2.69
N TYR A 17 21.65 -10.17 -1.47
CA TYR A 17 20.34 -10.02 -0.83
C TYR A 17 20.28 -8.67 -0.10
N ILE A 18 19.37 -7.81 -0.52
CA ILE A 18 19.15 -6.53 0.13
C ILE A 18 17.82 -6.57 0.84
N ASN A 19 17.85 -6.60 2.17
CA ASN A 19 16.66 -6.46 2.99
C ASN A 19 16.23 -4.99 2.97
N ASN A 20 15.18 -4.66 2.21
CA ASN A 20 14.77 -3.30 1.94
C ASN A 20 13.81 -2.78 3.02
N GLY A 21 14.35 -2.51 4.22
CA GLY A 21 13.57 -1.83 5.26
C GLY A 21 13.48 -0.31 5.14
N ASN A 22 14.32 0.36 4.31
CA ASN A 22 14.48 1.83 4.37
C ASN A 22 14.71 2.52 3.02
N GLY A 23 13.91 2.22 2.00
CA GLY A 23 13.74 3.14 0.87
C GLY A 23 14.97 3.52 0.03
N VAL A 24 16.05 2.73 0.07
CA VAL A 24 17.22 2.98 -0.79
C VAL A 24 16.87 2.57 -2.21
N LYS A 25 16.99 3.49 -3.17
CA LYS A 25 16.69 3.21 -4.58
C LYS A 25 17.67 2.16 -5.11
N THR A 26 17.17 1.23 -5.91
CA THR A 26 17.98 0.14 -6.52
C THR A 26 19.25 0.66 -7.21
N ARG A 27 19.18 1.81 -7.89
CA ARG A 27 20.34 2.47 -8.52
C ARG A 27 21.43 2.84 -7.52
N ASP A 28 21.04 3.28 -6.33
CA ASP A 28 21.97 3.75 -5.31
C ASP A 28 22.69 2.57 -4.65
N ILE A 29 22.02 1.42 -4.57
CA ILE A 29 22.60 0.15 -4.11
C ILE A 29 23.64 -0.37 -5.10
N VAL A 30 23.33 -0.36 -6.38
CA VAL A 30 24.29 -0.74 -7.44
C VAL A 30 25.47 0.21 -7.45
N ALA A 31 25.23 1.51 -7.28
CA ALA A 31 26.31 2.51 -7.20
C ALA A 31 27.20 2.28 -5.97
N MET A 32 26.61 2.04 -4.80
CA MET A 32 27.36 1.72 -3.57
C MET A 32 28.19 0.45 -3.71
N TYR A 33 27.64 -0.60 -4.35
CA TYR A 33 28.39 -1.83 -4.61
C TYR A 33 29.59 -1.60 -5.53
N ILE A 34 29.39 -0.85 -6.62
CA ILE A 34 30.47 -0.49 -7.56
C ILE A 34 31.53 0.33 -6.84
N GLU A 35 31.15 1.31 -6.04
CA GLU A 35 32.06 2.22 -5.36
C GLU A 35 32.78 1.55 -4.19
N GLN A 36 32.06 0.85 -3.32
CA GLN A 36 32.61 0.32 -2.06
C GLN A 36 33.26 -1.05 -2.20
N VAL A 37 32.73 -1.91 -3.08
CA VAL A 37 33.21 -3.29 -3.22
C VAL A 37 34.16 -3.43 -4.40
N LEU A 38 33.87 -2.76 -5.52
CA LEU A 38 34.68 -2.83 -6.74
C LEU A 38 35.68 -1.66 -6.88
N GLY A 39 35.80 -0.79 -5.86
CA GLY A 39 36.73 0.33 -5.87
C GLY A 39 36.43 1.38 -6.96
N GLY A 40 35.15 1.54 -7.32
CA GLY A 40 34.69 2.51 -8.32
C GLY A 40 34.92 2.06 -9.78
N THR A 41 35.44 0.85 -10.01
CA THR A 41 35.75 0.36 -11.36
C THR A 41 34.95 -0.90 -11.68
N ILE A 42 34.24 -0.92 -12.80
CA ILE A 42 33.62 -2.13 -13.32
C ILE A 42 34.67 -2.89 -14.13
N ASP A 43 35.10 -4.05 -13.65
CA ASP A 43 36.02 -4.93 -14.35
C ASP A 43 35.41 -5.37 -15.71
N LYS A 44 36.25 -5.50 -16.74
CA LYS A 44 35.83 -5.97 -18.07
C LYS A 44 35.12 -7.33 -18.05
N ARG A 45 35.31 -8.13 -16.99
CA ARG A 45 34.55 -9.37 -16.74
C ARG A 45 33.04 -9.16 -16.71
N TYR A 46 32.57 -7.99 -16.28
CA TYR A 46 31.15 -7.63 -16.19
C TYR A 46 30.61 -6.97 -17.46
N ALA A 47 31.46 -6.75 -18.46
CA ALA A 47 31.07 -6.19 -19.76
C ALA A 47 30.42 -7.24 -20.67
N SER A 48 30.51 -8.54 -20.36
CA SER A 48 29.82 -9.61 -21.09
C SER A 48 28.49 -9.93 -20.44
N ALA A 49 27.47 -10.22 -21.27
CA ALA A 49 26.08 -10.42 -20.83
C ALA A 49 25.85 -11.67 -19.94
N GLN A 50 26.89 -12.41 -19.57
CA GLN A 50 26.81 -13.68 -18.85
C GLN A 50 26.86 -13.53 -17.32
N ASP A 51 27.41 -12.41 -16.79
CA ASP A 51 27.53 -12.17 -15.35
C ASP A 51 26.59 -11.08 -14.89
N ARG A 52 25.30 -11.25 -15.12
CA ARG A 52 24.30 -10.30 -14.64
C ARG A 52 24.12 -10.43 -13.14
N ILE A 53 24.25 -9.33 -12.41
CA ILE A 53 23.74 -9.23 -11.05
C ILE A 53 22.21 -9.34 -11.14
N THR A 54 21.68 -10.49 -10.78
CA THR A 54 20.24 -10.64 -10.64
C THR A 54 19.87 -10.14 -9.24
N ILE A 55 19.35 -8.92 -9.17
CA ILE A 55 18.75 -8.43 -7.93
C ILE A 55 17.41 -9.13 -7.79
N LYS A 56 17.37 -10.22 -7.04
CA LYS A 56 16.09 -10.79 -6.61
C LYS A 56 15.55 -9.92 -5.49
N ASN A 57 14.71 -8.98 -5.85
CA ASN A 57 13.94 -8.17 -4.88
C ASN A 57 12.67 -8.92 -4.46
N THR A 58 12.76 -10.24 -4.33
CA THR A 58 11.65 -11.08 -3.90
C THR A 58 11.96 -11.61 -2.52
N ILE A 59 11.42 -10.92 -1.51
CA ILE A 59 11.03 -11.68 -0.33
C ILE A 59 9.92 -12.58 -0.84
N ASP A 60 10.16 -13.88 -0.86
CA ASP A 60 9.15 -14.84 -1.27
C ASP A 60 7.94 -14.65 -0.37
N LEU A 61 6.81 -14.29 -0.99
CA LEU A 61 5.57 -14.19 -0.25
C LEU A 61 5.19 -15.58 0.26
N PRO A 62 4.70 -15.71 1.50
CA PRO A 62 4.27 -17.01 2.01
C PRO A 62 2.99 -17.52 1.34
N PHE A 63 2.38 -16.72 0.46
CA PHE A 63 1.06 -16.96 -0.11
C PHE A 63 1.13 -17.83 -1.35
N THR A 64 0.36 -18.92 -1.34
CA THR A 64 0.32 -19.89 -2.45
C THR A 64 -0.67 -19.49 -3.54
N ASP A 65 -1.54 -18.54 -3.26
CA ASP A 65 -2.59 -18.04 -4.18
C ASP A 65 -2.15 -16.84 -5.04
N ILE A 66 -0.87 -16.45 -4.96
CA ILE A 66 -0.30 -15.38 -5.77
C ILE A 66 0.95 -15.91 -6.49
N ALA A 67 0.85 -16.08 -7.79
CA ALA A 67 2.01 -16.38 -8.62
C ALA A 67 2.93 -15.14 -8.73
N ASP A 68 4.22 -15.34 -8.90
CA ASP A 68 5.21 -14.27 -9.14
C ASP A 68 4.92 -13.45 -10.40
N THR A 69 4.20 -14.05 -11.36
CA THR A 69 3.71 -13.40 -12.58
C THR A 69 2.42 -12.59 -12.38
N HIS A 70 1.80 -12.64 -11.20
CA HIS A 70 0.59 -11.87 -10.91
C HIS A 70 0.89 -10.37 -10.96
N TRP A 71 0.05 -9.59 -11.64
CA TRP A 71 0.25 -8.14 -11.84
C TRP A 71 0.49 -7.36 -10.54
N ALA A 72 -0.11 -7.78 -9.43
CA ALA A 72 0.02 -7.12 -8.14
C ALA A 72 1.11 -7.74 -7.25
N TYR A 73 1.88 -8.73 -7.71
CA TYR A 73 2.85 -9.45 -6.87
C TYR A 73 3.82 -8.50 -6.16
N SER A 74 4.44 -7.59 -6.90
CA SER A 74 5.42 -6.63 -6.35
C SER A 74 4.77 -5.65 -5.35
N TYR A 75 3.54 -5.22 -5.63
CA TYR A 75 2.79 -4.33 -4.73
C TYR A 75 2.41 -5.04 -3.43
N ILE A 76 1.91 -6.28 -3.54
CA ILE A 76 1.56 -7.11 -2.38
C ILE A 76 2.80 -7.40 -1.54
N SER A 77 3.92 -7.74 -2.18
CA SER A 77 5.20 -7.95 -1.50
C SER A 77 5.62 -6.73 -0.70
N ARG A 78 5.54 -5.53 -1.30
CA ARG A 78 5.93 -4.29 -0.61
C ARG A 78 5.04 -3.99 0.59
N VAL A 79 3.71 -4.05 0.45
CA VAL A 79 2.78 -3.72 1.55
C VAL A 79 2.74 -4.79 2.63
N TYR A 80 2.98 -6.07 2.28
CA TYR A 80 3.12 -7.16 3.24
C TYR A 80 4.40 -6.98 4.08
N ASN A 81 5.54 -6.72 3.44
CA ASN A 81 6.82 -6.51 4.12
C ASN A 81 6.83 -5.24 4.98
N ALA A 82 6.06 -4.22 4.60
CA ALA A 82 5.82 -3.04 5.41
C ALA A 82 4.88 -3.29 6.60
N GLY A 83 4.32 -4.50 6.73
CA GLY A 83 3.37 -4.85 7.80
C GLY A 83 2.00 -4.19 7.65
N LEU A 84 1.70 -3.57 6.50
CA LEU A 84 0.45 -2.84 6.27
C LEU A 84 -0.71 -3.77 5.93
N MET A 85 -0.46 -4.75 5.07
CA MET A 85 -1.44 -5.78 4.73
C MET A 85 -0.92 -7.16 5.14
N VAL A 86 -1.80 -7.98 5.67
CA VAL A 86 -1.52 -9.36 6.06
C VAL A 86 -2.36 -10.32 5.22
N GLY A 87 -2.02 -11.61 5.22
CA GLY A 87 -2.84 -12.65 4.61
C GLY A 87 -4.18 -12.84 5.32
N GLU A 88 -5.12 -13.48 4.65
CA GLU A 88 -6.32 -14.06 5.28
C GLU A 88 -5.93 -15.26 6.15
N SER A 89 -4.83 -15.93 5.79
CA SER A 89 -4.14 -16.95 6.58
C SER A 89 -2.63 -16.86 6.34
N ASP A 90 -1.88 -17.74 6.95
CA ASP A 90 -0.41 -17.81 6.77
C ASP A 90 0.01 -18.07 5.32
N THR A 91 -0.86 -18.69 4.51
CA THR A 91 -0.56 -19.11 3.13
C THR A 91 -1.49 -18.53 2.07
N ILE A 92 -2.50 -17.75 2.44
CA ILE A 92 -3.50 -17.18 1.53
C ILE A 92 -3.57 -15.67 1.70
N PHE A 93 -3.38 -14.93 0.61
CA PHE A 93 -3.58 -13.48 0.58
C PHE A 93 -4.98 -13.07 0.14
N ALA A 94 -5.61 -13.87 -0.73
CA ALA A 94 -6.89 -13.60 -1.36
C ALA A 94 -6.91 -12.29 -2.19
N PRO A 95 -6.08 -12.16 -3.25
CA PRO A 95 -5.89 -10.90 -4.00
C PRO A 95 -7.18 -10.38 -4.64
N ASN A 96 -8.08 -11.25 -5.05
CA ASN A 96 -9.35 -10.91 -5.70
C ASN A 96 -10.51 -10.67 -4.73
N GLN A 97 -10.33 -10.92 -3.44
CA GLN A 97 -11.33 -10.61 -2.43
C GLN A 97 -11.52 -9.11 -2.32
N THR A 98 -12.76 -8.66 -2.15
CA THR A 98 -13.07 -7.27 -1.87
C THR A 98 -12.55 -6.86 -0.49
N LEU A 99 -11.96 -5.67 -0.44
CA LEU A 99 -11.51 -5.08 0.82
C LEU A 99 -12.73 -4.62 1.62
N SER A 100 -12.78 -4.94 2.92
CA SER A 100 -13.83 -4.41 3.79
C SER A 100 -13.44 -3.04 4.37
N ARG A 101 -14.43 -2.28 4.84
CA ARG A 101 -14.21 -1.00 5.53
C ARG A 101 -13.32 -1.16 6.77
N ALA A 102 -13.50 -2.24 7.53
CA ALA A 102 -12.66 -2.55 8.68
C ALA A 102 -11.21 -2.88 8.29
N MET A 103 -11.01 -3.59 7.17
CA MET A 103 -9.66 -3.86 6.67
C MET A 103 -8.94 -2.57 6.33
N LEU A 104 -9.60 -1.62 5.64
CA LEU A 104 -8.98 -0.34 5.30
C LEU A 104 -8.67 0.49 6.54
N ALA A 105 -9.60 0.61 7.49
CA ALA A 105 -9.33 1.28 8.77
C ALA A 105 -8.12 0.67 9.50
N SER A 106 -7.99 -0.66 9.49
CA SER A 106 -6.86 -1.36 10.12
C SER A 106 -5.53 -1.12 9.39
N ILE A 107 -5.54 -0.97 8.07
CA ILE A 107 -4.36 -0.59 7.30
C ILE A 107 -3.90 0.80 7.70
N LEU A 108 -4.80 1.78 7.73
CA LEU A 108 -4.48 3.17 8.10
C LEU A 108 -3.99 3.28 9.56
N TYR A 109 -4.59 2.49 10.46
CA TYR A 109 -4.16 2.39 11.85
C TYR A 109 -2.73 1.84 11.98
N ARG A 110 -2.37 0.81 11.20
CA ARG A 110 -0.99 0.29 11.15
C ARG A 110 -0.01 1.32 10.56
N MET A 111 -0.43 2.07 9.55
CA MET A 111 0.37 3.17 8.99
C MET A 111 0.68 4.26 10.04
N ALA A 112 -0.23 4.45 11.01
CA ALA A 112 -0.02 5.33 12.16
C ALA A 112 0.74 4.65 13.33
N ASN A 113 1.32 3.48 13.12
CA ASN A 113 2.02 2.67 14.13
C ASN A 113 1.13 2.19 15.29
N GLY A 114 -0.16 2.02 15.06
CA GLY A 114 -1.10 1.42 16.00
C GLY A 114 -1.16 2.11 17.36
N PRO A 115 -1.50 3.41 17.43
CA PRO A 115 -1.52 4.15 18.69
C PRO A 115 -2.50 3.55 19.71
N ASP A 116 -2.24 3.76 20.98
CA ASP A 116 -3.11 3.27 22.06
C ASP A 116 -4.52 3.86 21.96
N VAL A 117 -5.52 3.01 22.13
CA VAL A 117 -6.95 3.36 22.11
C VAL A 117 -7.58 2.96 23.42
N THR A 118 -8.12 3.93 24.16
CA THR A 118 -8.79 3.73 25.45
C THR A 118 -10.29 4.02 25.39
N ASP A 119 -10.75 4.61 24.29
CA ASP A 119 -12.14 4.99 24.11
C ASP A 119 -13.01 3.79 23.72
N SER A 120 -14.33 3.93 23.87
CA SER A 120 -15.30 2.98 23.35
C SER A 120 -15.75 3.39 21.93
N SER A 121 -16.21 2.41 21.15
CA SER A 121 -16.72 2.70 19.82
C SER A 121 -17.98 3.56 19.86
N PRO A 122 -18.11 4.59 19.02
CA PRO A 122 -19.35 5.33 18.82
C PRO A 122 -20.37 4.56 17.96
N PHE A 123 -19.93 3.45 17.31
CA PHE A 123 -20.77 2.68 16.39
C PHE A 123 -21.34 1.44 17.06
N SER A 124 -22.66 1.24 16.90
CA SER A 124 -23.41 0.15 17.53
C SER A 124 -23.01 -1.25 17.02
N ASP A 125 -22.45 -1.33 15.82
CA ASP A 125 -22.02 -2.57 15.14
C ASP A 125 -20.50 -2.85 15.26
N VAL A 126 -19.79 -2.05 16.04
CA VAL A 126 -18.35 -2.22 16.32
C VAL A 126 -18.19 -2.64 17.78
N SER A 127 -18.27 -3.95 18.02
CA SER A 127 -18.12 -4.52 19.35
C SER A 127 -16.68 -4.44 19.84
N ALA A 128 -16.49 -4.37 21.15
CA ALA A 128 -15.17 -4.44 21.77
C ALA A 128 -14.48 -5.79 21.48
N GLY A 129 -13.14 -5.76 21.39
CA GLY A 129 -12.33 -6.99 21.26
C GLY A 129 -12.28 -7.60 19.86
N GLN A 130 -12.89 -6.99 18.85
CA GLN A 130 -12.70 -7.40 17.46
C GLN A 130 -11.31 -6.92 16.97
N TRP A 131 -10.74 -7.60 15.98
CA TRP A 131 -9.43 -7.29 15.42
C TRP A 131 -9.35 -5.87 14.83
N TYR A 132 -10.47 -5.27 14.49
CA TYR A 132 -10.58 -3.92 13.91
C TYR A 132 -11.06 -2.86 14.90
N THR A 133 -11.48 -3.24 16.11
CA THR A 133 -12.13 -2.31 17.06
C THR A 133 -11.29 -1.05 17.29
N ASN A 134 -10.03 -1.21 17.68
CA ASN A 134 -9.15 -0.09 17.96
C ASN A 134 -8.89 0.77 16.73
N ALA A 135 -8.75 0.14 15.57
CA ALA A 135 -8.55 0.84 14.31
C ALA A 135 -9.73 1.73 13.93
N VAL A 136 -10.95 1.23 14.09
CA VAL A 136 -12.17 1.98 13.77
C VAL A 136 -12.37 3.14 14.75
N ILE A 137 -12.19 2.91 16.05
CA ILE A 137 -12.30 3.95 17.09
C ILE A 137 -11.27 5.07 16.83
N TRP A 138 -10.02 4.69 16.59
CA TRP A 138 -8.95 5.63 16.29
C TRP A 138 -9.23 6.44 15.03
N ALA A 139 -9.65 5.79 13.97
CA ALA A 139 -9.89 6.43 12.68
C ALA A 139 -11.08 7.41 12.75
N GLU A 140 -12.14 7.08 13.49
CA GLU A 140 -13.27 7.97 13.72
C GLU A 140 -12.86 9.18 14.58
N LYS A 141 -12.17 8.95 15.69
CA LYS A 141 -11.71 10.01 16.59
C LYS A 141 -10.83 11.06 15.89
N ASN A 142 -10.07 10.63 14.87
CA ASN A 142 -9.19 11.50 14.09
C ASN A 142 -9.82 12.00 12.77
N GLY A 143 -11.12 11.78 12.57
CA GLY A 143 -11.84 12.26 11.40
C GLY A 143 -11.46 11.58 10.09
N ILE A 144 -10.79 10.41 10.16
CA ILE A 144 -10.35 9.64 8.99
C ILE A 144 -11.52 8.85 8.40
N VAL A 145 -12.42 8.38 9.26
CA VAL A 145 -13.63 7.68 8.86
C VAL A 145 -14.87 8.32 9.50
N VAL A 146 -15.99 8.14 8.82
CA VAL A 146 -17.32 8.48 9.34
C VAL A 146 -18.21 7.23 9.26
N GLY A 147 -19.23 7.19 10.11
CA GLY A 147 -20.27 6.16 10.05
C GLY A 147 -21.19 6.31 8.85
N CYS A 148 -22.17 5.42 8.77
CA CYS A 148 -23.14 5.37 7.67
C CYS A 148 -24.35 6.34 7.88
N GLY A 149 -24.33 7.15 8.94
CA GLY A 149 -25.40 8.10 9.27
C GLY A 149 -26.52 7.53 10.13
N ASP A 150 -26.52 6.22 10.37
CA ASP A 150 -27.50 5.49 11.19
C ASP A 150 -26.90 4.97 12.52
N GLY A 151 -25.73 5.47 12.91
CA GLY A 151 -25.01 5.02 14.10
C GLY A 151 -24.23 3.72 13.89
N THR A 152 -24.06 3.26 12.64
CA THR A 152 -23.25 2.10 12.28
C THR A 152 -22.00 2.48 11.50
N PHE A 153 -20.99 1.61 11.52
CA PHE A 153 -19.77 1.71 10.70
C PHE A 153 -19.80 0.75 9.51
N GLN A 154 -20.51 -0.34 9.61
CA GLN A 154 -20.57 -1.45 8.66
C GLN A 154 -19.18 -2.06 8.39
N PRO A 155 -18.52 -2.64 9.40
CA PRO A 155 -17.13 -3.08 9.31
C PRO A 155 -16.87 -4.11 8.21
N ASN A 156 -17.84 -4.98 7.94
CA ASN A 156 -17.72 -6.05 6.95
C ASN A 156 -18.21 -5.64 5.54
N ALA A 157 -18.78 -4.46 5.38
CA ALA A 157 -19.20 -3.98 4.06
C ALA A 157 -17.99 -3.77 3.16
N PRO A 158 -18.06 -4.13 1.87
CA PRO A 158 -17.02 -3.82 0.89
C PRO A 158 -16.81 -2.30 0.81
N VAL A 159 -15.55 -1.89 0.68
CA VAL A 159 -15.20 -0.47 0.49
C VAL A 159 -15.16 -0.14 -1.00
N THR A 160 -15.83 0.94 -1.38
CA THR A 160 -15.78 1.43 -2.78
C THR A 160 -14.52 2.26 -3.03
N ARG A 161 -14.17 2.44 -4.31
CA ARG A 161 -13.01 3.26 -4.71
C ARG A 161 -13.14 4.71 -4.26
N ALA A 162 -14.35 5.27 -4.28
CA ALA A 162 -14.63 6.60 -3.72
C ALA A 162 -14.39 6.64 -2.20
N GLN A 163 -14.81 5.62 -1.46
CA GLN A 163 -14.55 5.52 -0.02
C GLN A 163 -13.06 5.34 0.28
N VAL A 164 -12.32 4.60 -0.55
CA VAL A 164 -10.85 4.50 -0.42
C VAL A 164 -10.21 5.88 -0.54
N ALA A 165 -10.61 6.68 -1.54
CA ALA A 165 -10.10 8.04 -1.72
C ALA A 165 -10.34 8.90 -0.48
N VAL A 166 -11.58 8.89 0.04
CA VAL A 166 -11.96 9.67 1.24
C VAL A 166 -11.14 9.27 2.47
N MET A 167 -11.00 7.97 2.72
CA MET A 167 -10.27 7.50 3.90
C MET A 167 -8.76 7.77 3.79
N LEU A 168 -8.17 7.65 2.59
CA LEU A 168 -6.76 8.00 2.36
C LEU A 168 -6.52 9.50 2.48
N TYR A 169 -7.40 10.33 1.94
CA TYR A 169 -7.35 11.78 2.05
C TYR A 169 -7.39 12.21 3.52
N GLY A 170 -8.37 11.69 4.28
CA GLY A 170 -8.50 11.95 5.71
C GLY A 170 -7.24 11.55 6.49
N TYR A 171 -6.67 10.38 6.17
CA TYR A 171 -5.42 9.93 6.78
C TYR A 171 -4.24 10.84 6.42
N THR A 172 -4.16 11.29 5.17
CA THR A 172 -3.07 12.17 4.69
C THR A 172 -3.12 13.52 5.41
N ALA A 173 -4.32 14.10 5.55
CA ALA A 173 -4.53 15.33 6.33
C ALA A 173 -4.19 15.12 7.82
N PHE A 174 -4.62 14.00 8.42
CA PHE A 174 -4.27 13.63 9.79
C PHE A 174 -2.74 13.54 9.98
N ALA A 175 -2.02 12.98 9.00
CA ALA A 175 -0.57 12.88 9.03
C ALA A 175 0.15 14.23 8.79
N GLY A 176 -0.58 15.32 8.61
CA GLY A 176 -0.03 16.66 8.36
C GLY A 176 0.61 16.83 6.99
N LYS A 177 0.29 15.95 6.05
CA LYS A 177 0.77 16.03 4.66
C LYS A 177 -0.17 16.91 3.83
N ASP A 178 0.35 17.40 2.70
CA ASP A 178 -0.41 18.22 1.75
C ASP A 178 -1.51 17.41 1.06
N VAL A 179 -2.73 17.95 1.03
CA VAL A 179 -3.90 17.39 0.36
C VAL A 179 -4.50 18.36 -0.66
N THR A 180 -3.76 19.37 -1.06
CA THR A 180 -4.25 20.42 -1.97
C THR A 180 -4.18 20.07 -3.44
N ALA A 181 -3.43 19.03 -3.82
CA ALA A 181 -3.35 18.57 -5.19
C ALA A 181 -4.74 18.16 -5.70
N HIS A 182 -5.07 18.54 -6.93
CA HIS A 182 -6.33 18.16 -7.57
C HIS A 182 -6.19 18.10 -9.09
N THR A 183 -6.97 17.24 -9.72
CA THR A 183 -7.04 17.07 -11.16
C THR A 183 -8.49 17.19 -11.64
N ASP A 184 -8.71 17.77 -12.82
CA ASP A 184 -10.01 17.73 -13.48
C ASP A 184 -10.31 16.30 -13.96
N LEU A 185 -11.38 15.72 -13.45
CA LEU A 185 -11.82 14.36 -13.75
C LEU A 185 -12.82 14.29 -14.93
N SER A 186 -13.15 15.42 -15.58
CA SER A 186 -14.17 15.49 -16.64
C SER A 186 -13.83 14.63 -17.87
N ALA A 187 -12.57 14.25 -18.04
CA ALA A 187 -12.13 13.35 -19.12
C ALA A 187 -12.56 11.89 -18.91
N PHE A 188 -12.94 11.50 -17.69
CA PHE A 188 -13.42 10.15 -17.43
C PHE A 188 -14.92 10.02 -17.75
N HIS A 189 -15.30 8.94 -18.41
CA HIS A 189 -16.67 8.76 -18.93
C HIS A 189 -17.71 8.63 -17.80
N ASP A 190 -17.28 8.24 -16.61
CA ASP A 190 -18.11 8.05 -15.42
C ASP A 190 -17.87 9.11 -14.34
N ALA A 191 -17.24 10.23 -14.67
CA ALA A 191 -17.01 11.32 -13.74
C ALA A 191 -18.31 11.81 -13.05
N GLY A 192 -19.41 11.81 -13.78
CA GLY A 192 -20.74 12.15 -13.24
C GLY A 192 -21.31 11.14 -12.22
N GLN A 193 -20.70 9.98 -12.06
CA GLN A 193 -21.07 8.97 -11.08
C GLN A 193 -20.33 9.12 -9.73
N ILE A 194 -19.37 10.05 -9.67
CA ILE A 194 -18.66 10.32 -8.42
C ILE A 194 -19.66 10.94 -7.44
N PRO A 195 -19.84 10.34 -6.25
CA PRO A 195 -20.69 10.93 -5.22
C PRO A 195 -20.16 12.33 -4.83
N SER A 196 -21.06 13.29 -4.62
CA SER A 196 -20.67 14.67 -4.29
C SER A 196 -19.79 14.77 -3.04
N TRP A 197 -19.96 13.84 -2.10
CA TRP A 197 -19.18 13.77 -0.87
C TRP A 197 -17.74 13.24 -1.07
N ALA A 198 -17.40 12.72 -2.25
CA ALA A 198 -16.08 12.14 -2.55
C ALA A 198 -15.37 12.87 -3.71
N LEU A 199 -15.95 13.94 -4.26
CA LEU A 199 -15.41 14.58 -5.47
C LEU A 199 -14.01 15.16 -5.23
N THR A 200 -13.82 15.89 -4.16
CA THR A 200 -12.53 16.50 -3.80
C THR A 200 -11.46 15.43 -3.58
N GLU A 201 -11.80 14.38 -2.85
CA GLU A 201 -10.89 13.31 -2.49
C GLU A 201 -10.53 12.43 -3.70
N MET A 202 -11.47 12.22 -4.61
CA MET A 202 -11.20 11.53 -5.88
C MET A 202 -10.30 12.38 -6.80
N GLN A 203 -10.49 13.70 -6.85
CA GLN A 203 -9.62 14.62 -7.58
C GLN A 203 -8.20 14.59 -7.02
N TRP A 204 -8.06 14.63 -5.70
CA TRP A 204 -6.79 14.49 -5.00
C TRP A 204 -6.14 13.13 -5.29
N ALA A 205 -6.85 12.04 -5.08
CA ALA A 205 -6.31 10.70 -5.27
C ALA A 205 -5.86 10.44 -6.72
N ASN A 206 -6.52 11.06 -7.70
CA ASN A 206 -6.09 10.99 -9.10
C ASN A 206 -4.86 11.88 -9.35
N ALA A 207 -4.81 13.09 -8.80
CA ALA A 207 -3.65 13.98 -8.90
C ALA A 207 -2.39 13.34 -8.32
N GLU A 208 -2.50 12.66 -7.18
CA GLU A 208 -1.43 11.92 -6.52
C GLU A 208 -1.15 10.53 -7.14
N GLN A 209 -1.75 10.22 -8.29
CA GLN A 209 -1.56 8.96 -9.02
C GLN A 209 -1.95 7.70 -8.22
N LEU A 210 -2.81 7.84 -7.21
CA LEU A 210 -3.29 6.72 -6.38
C LEU A 210 -4.46 5.98 -7.04
N ILE A 211 -5.37 6.72 -7.66
CA ILE A 211 -6.53 6.19 -8.38
C ILE A 211 -6.52 6.70 -9.83
N LEU A 212 -5.90 5.91 -10.72
CA LEU A 212 -5.66 6.30 -12.12
C LEU A 212 -6.82 5.97 -13.08
N GLY A 213 -7.80 5.22 -12.60
CA GLY A 213 -8.86 4.71 -13.44
C GLY A 213 -8.54 3.35 -14.07
N ARG A 214 -9.56 2.76 -14.69
CA ARG A 214 -9.49 1.50 -15.42
C ARG A 214 -9.52 1.80 -16.92
N ASP A 215 -8.66 1.16 -17.68
CA ASP A 215 -8.53 1.35 -19.13
C ASP A 215 -8.34 2.83 -19.56
N GLY A 216 -7.86 3.69 -18.64
CA GLY A 216 -7.67 5.13 -18.86
C GLY A 216 -8.96 5.92 -19.10
N LYS A 217 -10.15 5.34 -18.88
CA LYS A 217 -11.45 5.94 -19.23
C LYS A 217 -12.48 5.95 -18.10
N LEU A 218 -12.36 5.06 -17.14
CA LEU A 218 -13.33 4.88 -16.05
C LEU A 218 -12.65 4.99 -14.70
N LEU A 219 -13.16 5.85 -13.82
CA LEU A 219 -12.73 5.93 -12.42
C LEU A 219 -13.34 4.81 -11.58
N ALA A 220 -14.52 4.34 -11.98
CA ALA A 220 -15.32 3.33 -11.29
C ALA A 220 -15.53 3.66 -9.80
N PRO A 221 -16.03 4.86 -9.45
CA PRO A 221 -16.06 5.35 -8.07
C PRO A 221 -16.89 4.48 -7.13
N ASN A 222 -17.92 3.83 -7.67
CA ASN A 222 -18.87 3.01 -6.92
C ASN A 222 -18.49 1.52 -6.92
N ASP A 223 -17.47 1.12 -7.66
CA ASP A 223 -16.99 -0.26 -7.66
C ASP A 223 -16.22 -0.57 -6.38
N ASN A 224 -16.35 -1.79 -5.92
CA ASN A 224 -15.60 -2.29 -4.77
C ASN A 224 -14.12 -2.41 -5.12
N THR A 225 -13.26 -2.11 -4.15
CA THR A 225 -11.81 -2.27 -4.26
C THR A 225 -11.41 -3.66 -3.81
N THR A 226 -10.60 -4.36 -4.61
CA THR A 226 -10.00 -5.64 -4.22
C THR A 226 -8.76 -5.43 -3.37
N ARG A 227 -8.32 -6.49 -2.68
CA ARG A 227 -7.08 -6.46 -1.89
C ARG A 227 -5.85 -6.23 -2.76
N ALA A 228 -5.82 -6.78 -3.98
CA ALA A 228 -4.76 -6.52 -4.95
C ALA A 228 -4.75 -5.06 -5.42
N GLU A 229 -5.91 -4.48 -5.74
CA GLU A 229 -6.01 -3.06 -6.11
C GLU A 229 -5.58 -2.15 -4.95
N MET A 230 -5.98 -2.47 -3.72
CA MET A 230 -5.53 -1.72 -2.55
C MET A 230 -4.01 -1.80 -2.35
N SER A 231 -3.39 -2.94 -2.62
CA SER A 231 -1.92 -3.07 -2.56
C SER A 231 -1.22 -2.15 -3.57
N SER A 232 -1.78 -1.99 -4.76
CA SER A 232 -1.28 -1.04 -5.77
C SER A 232 -1.45 0.41 -5.33
N ILE A 233 -2.61 0.77 -4.78
CA ILE A 233 -2.90 2.12 -4.27
C ILE A 233 -1.93 2.46 -3.12
N LEU A 234 -1.77 1.55 -2.16
CA LEU A 234 -0.84 1.74 -1.04
C LEU A 234 0.62 1.83 -1.50
N ASN A 235 0.99 1.07 -2.54
CA ASN A 235 2.34 1.19 -3.10
C ASN A 235 2.62 2.61 -3.60
N GLY A 236 1.68 3.23 -4.33
CA GLY A 236 1.77 4.64 -4.71
C GLY A 236 1.80 5.57 -3.50
N TYR A 237 0.94 5.32 -2.50
CA TYR A 237 0.87 6.12 -1.28
C TYR A 237 2.17 6.14 -0.47
N LEU A 238 2.90 5.03 -0.43
CA LEU A 238 4.18 4.93 0.28
C LEU A 238 5.31 5.75 -0.40
N ASP A 239 5.08 6.25 -1.61
CA ASP A 239 6.03 7.09 -2.34
C ASP A 239 5.69 8.60 -2.21
N LEU A 240 4.55 8.98 -1.58
CA LEU A 240 4.19 10.34 -1.17
C LEU A 240 4.95 10.77 0.09
#